data_ed2baa6b60de6820252b6e7548bb3b48
#
_entry.id   ed2baa6b60de6820252b6e7548bb3b48
#
_cell.length_a   1.000
_cell.length_b   1.000
_cell.length_c   1.000
_cell.angle_alpha   90.00
_cell.angle_beta   90.00
_cell.angle_gamma   90.00
#
_symmetry.space_group_name_H-M   'P 1'
#
loop_
_entity.id
_entity.type
_entity.pdbx_description
1 polymer ?
#
loop_
_entity_poly.entity_id
_entity_poly.type
_entity_poly.pdbx_seq_one_letter_code
_entity_poly.pdbx_strand_id
1 'polypeptide(L)'
;MSKRVTRTAPLDPQLFRAHVVSSAPVTPSMQRVTITGDGLADFEWMGYDHWFRLFMRRPHQAEFAMPELAGSTWWKEYLEIPEDTRPHCSNYTVADYREEQREIDIDFVIHRGPGGELEGAAAIWACGARPGDQLALLDQGILFDQPDDATEVVIVADESGLPAVAGILKSLPSDTIGHVIQEVPTAHDTRDLAKPAGVTLSWVIRDDAHAVAGSKALDALRRHSTVDPRGYGFVVGESALATGGRRHLHSLGLPKSRITFSGFWKR
;
A
#
# COMPACT_ATOMS: atom_id res chain seq x y z
N MET A 1 15.89 -18.05 11.46
CA MET A 1 14.53 -17.56 11.76
C MET A 1 14.42 -16.18 11.13
N SER A 2 13.49 -15.99 10.19
CA SER A 2 13.22 -14.67 9.62
C SER A 2 12.59 -13.83 10.73
N LYS A 3 13.22 -12.68 11.10
CA LYS A 3 12.56 -11.73 11.98
C LYS A 3 11.25 -11.29 11.31
N ARG A 4 10.14 -11.44 12.01
CA ARG A 4 8.85 -10.90 11.60
C ARG A 4 9.05 -9.39 11.38
N VAL A 5 8.54 -8.86 10.28
CA VAL A 5 8.50 -7.41 10.05
C VAL A 5 7.80 -6.80 11.26
N THR A 6 8.49 -5.93 11.96
CA THR A 6 7.92 -5.22 13.11
C THR A 6 7.00 -4.15 12.55
N ARG A 7 5.75 -4.10 12.99
CA ARG A 7 4.80 -3.04 12.67
C ARG A 7 4.52 -2.22 13.92
N THR A 8 4.31 -0.93 13.77
CA THR A 8 3.70 -0.11 14.80
C THR A 8 2.18 -0.27 14.67
N ALA A 9 1.59 -1.00 15.61
CA ALA A 9 0.15 -1.22 15.63
C ALA A 9 -0.57 0.06 16.08
N PRO A 10 -1.83 0.28 15.66
CA PRO A 10 -2.67 1.33 16.22
C PRO A 10 -2.90 1.05 17.73
N LEU A 11 -3.18 2.10 18.49
CA LEU A 11 -3.42 1.98 19.93
C LEU A 11 -4.65 1.11 20.23
N ASP A 12 -5.68 1.25 19.42
CA ASP A 12 -6.93 0.47 19.51
C ASP A 12 -7.30 -0.08 18.13
N PRO A 13 -6.79 -1.26 17.74
CA PRO A 13 -7.12 -1.86 16.45
C PRO A 13 -8.60 -2.21 16.37
N GLN A 14 -9.36 -1.53 15.53
CA GLN A 14 -10.79 -1.70 15.37
C GLN A 14 -11.17 -2.09 13.94
N LEU A 15 -12.35 -2.70 13.81
CA LEU A 15 -13.06 -2.88 12.57
C LEU A 15 -14.00 -1.69 12.33
N PHE A 16 -13.65 -0.84 11.38
CA PHE A 16 -14.45 0.31 11.00
C PHE A 16 -15.40 -0.06 9.86
N ARG A 17 -16.69 0.28 10.01
CA ARG A 17 -17.68 0.19 8.94
C ARG A 17 -17.74 1.51 8.20
N ALA A 18 -17.77 1.44 6.87
CA ALA A 18 -17.77 2.61 6.02
C ALA A 18 -18.64 2.38 4.78
N HIS A 19 -18.86 3.44 4.03
CA HIS A 19 -19.50 3.40 2.73
C HIS A 19 -18.77 4.29 1.73
N VAL A 20 -18.94 4.00 0.45
CA VAL A 20 -18.35 4.74 -0.65
C VAL A 20 -19.00 6.12 -0.78
N VAL A 21 -18.17 7.14 -0.91
CA VAL A 21 -18.55 8.51 -1.28
C VAL A 21 -18.44 8.68 -2.80
N SER A 22 -17.31 8.27 -3.35
CA SER A 22 -17.03 8.37 -4.78
C SER A 22 -16.03 7.32 -5.25
N SER A 23 -16.05 7.05 -6.56
CA SER A 23 -15.02 6.25 -7.22
C SER A 23 -14.68 6.89 -8.56
N ALA A 24 -13.39 7.18 -8.80
CA ALA A 24 -12.92 7.80 -10.02
C ALA A 24 -11.48 7.37 -10.37
N PRO A 25 -11.09 7.30 -11.66
CA PRO A 25 -9.72 7.07 -12.04
C PRO A 25 -8.85 8.28 -11.65
N VAL A 26 -7.67 8.04 -11.06
CA VAL A 26 -6.65 9.05 -10.77
C VAL A 26 -5.48 8.99 -11.74
N THR A 27 -5.24 7.81 -12.31
CA THR A 27 -4.33 7.59 -13.45
C THR A 27 -4.92 6.46 -14.31
N PRO A 28 -4.38 6.19 -15.51
CA PRO A 28 -4.86 5.07 -16.33
C PRO A 28 -4.85 3.70 -15.63
N SER A 29 -3.90 3.50 -14.73
CA SER A 29 -3.73 2.22 -14.02
C SER A 29 -4.17 2.27 -12.55
N MET A 30 -4.84 3.34 -12.11
CA MET A 30 -5.22 3.47 -10.71
C MET A 30 -6.59 4.13 -10.52
N GLN A 31 -7.46 3.46 -9.78
CA GLN A 31 -8.79 3.92 -9.39
C GLN A 31 -8.77 4.33 -7.92
N ARG A 32 -9.26 5.52 -7.61
CA ARG A 32 -9.46 5.98 -6.24
C ARG A 32 -10.89 5.76 -5.81
N VAL A 33 -11.06 5.20 -4.64
CA VAL A 33 -12.35 5.13 -3.95
C VAL A 33 -12.23 5.96 -2.67
N THR A 34 -13.10 6.96 -2.55
CA THR A 34 -13.25 7.75 -1.31
C THR A 34 -14.34 7.12 -0.48
N ILE A 35 -14.06 6.90 0.81
CA ILE A 35 -15.00 6.31 1.76
C ILE A 35 -15.19 7.21 2.97
N THR A 36 -16.37 7.09 3.61
CA THR A 36 -16.69 7.73 4.88
C THR A 36 -17.57 6.82 5.72
N GLY A 37 -17.78 7.18 7.00
CA GLY A 37 -18.67 6.47 7.91
C GLY A 37 -18.56 7.03 9.33
N ASP A 38 -19.62 6.86 10.12
CA ASP A 38 -19.66 7.35 11.51
C ASP A 38 -18.54 6.71 12.35
N GLY A 39 -18.23 5.43 12.11
CA GLY A 39 -17.14 4.71 12.77
C GLY A 39 -15.75 5.31 12.52
N LEU A 40 -15.55 6.05 11.40
CA LEU A 40 -14.28 6.70 11.11
C LEU A 40 -14.00 7.94 11.97
N ALA A 41 -14.93 8.34 12.83
CA ALA A 41 -14.68 9.37 13.84
C ALA A 41 -13.55 8.98 14.83
N ASP A 42 -13.39 7.68 15.06
CA ASP A 42 -12.39 7.12 15.97
C ASP A 42 -11.13 6.60 15.21
N PHE A 43 -11.05 6.85 13.89
CA PHE A 43 -9.90 6.45 13.10
C PHE A 43 -8.74 7.42 13.33
N GLU A 44 -7.64 6.93 13.89
CA GLU A 44 -6.42 7.70 14.14
C GLU A 44 -5.44 7.51 12.98
N TRP A 45 -5.32 8.50 12.10
CA TRP A 45 -4.34 8.41 11.02
C TRP A 45 -2.90 8.58 11.54
N MET A 46 -2.08 7.56 11.32
CA MET A 46 -0.70 7.51 11.80
C MET A 46 0.32 8.07 10.81
N GLY A 47 -0.13 8.55 9.64
CA GLY A 47 0.79 8.98 8.57
C GLY A 47 1.54 7.82 7.92
N TYR A 48 2.66 8.13 7.24
CA TYR A 48 3.53 7.16 6.58
C TYR A 48 2.77 6.19 5.66
N ASP A 49 3.06 4.89 5.76
CA ASP A 49 2.42 3.82 5.01
C ASP A 49 1.24 3.20 5.76
N HIS A 50 0.46 4.00 6.50
CA HIS A 50 -0.67 3.51 7.29
C HIS A 50 -1.58 2.61 6.44
N TRP A 51 -1.70 1.35 6.83
CA TRP A 51 -2.40 0.33 6.06
C TRP A 51 -3.45 -0.38 6.89
N PHE A 52 -4.39 -1.00 6.19
CA PHE A 52 -5.51 -1.72 6.78
C PHE A 52 -5.88 -2.93 5.91
N ARG A 53 -6.66 -3.84 6.48
CA ARG A 53 -7.35 -4.88 5.73
C ARG A 53 -8.70 -4.36 5.31
N LEU A 54 -8.93 -4.37 4.01
CA LEU A 54 -10.18 -3.94 3.42
C LEU A 54 -11.05 -5.14 3.11
N PHE A 55 -12.30 -5.07 3.55
CA PHE A 55 -13.32 -6.07 3.27
C PHE A 55 -14.37 -5.46 2.36
N MET A 56 -14.62 -6.11 1.24
CA MET A 56 -15.54 -5.61 0.23
C MET A 56 -16.38 -6.74 -0.37
N ARG A 57 -17.55 -6.41 -0.87
CA ARG A 57 -18.46 -7.35 -1.51
C ARG A 57 -17.80 -7.96 -2.77
N ARG A 58 -17.91 -9.28 -2.94
CA ARG A 58 -17.50 -9.95 -4.17
C ARG A 58 -18.51 -9.70 -5.30
N PRO A 59 -18.12 -9.79 -6.58
CA PRO A 59 -19.01 -9.51 -7.71
C PRO A 59 -20.31 -10.34 -7.72
N HIS A 60 -20.29 -11.57 -7.22
CA HIS A 60 -21.45 -12.47 -7.19
C HIS A 60 -22.36 -12.28 -5.97
N GLN A 61 -21.95 -11.49 -4.99
CA GLN A 61 -22.73 -11.26 -3.76
C GLN A 61 -23.73 -10.12 -3.97
N ALA A 62 -24.99 -10.33 -3.56
CA ALA A 62 -26.02 -9.31 -3.65
C ALA A 62 -25.80 -8.18 -2.63
N GLU A 63 -25.34 -8.54 -1.41
CA GLU A 63 -25.16 -7.62 -0.29
C GLU A 63 -23.78 -7.80 0.34
N PHE A 64 -23.30 -6.75 1.01
CA PHE A 64 -22.13 -6.82 1.85
C PHE A 64 -22.52 -7.30 3.24
N ALA A 65 -22.01 -8.46 3.64
CA ALA A 65 -22.20 -8.99 4.99
C ALA A 65 -20.85 -9.08 5.69
N MET A 66 -20.73 -8.42 6.82
CA MET A 66 -19.52 -8.43 7.63
C MET A 66 -19.90 -8.60 9.10
N PRO A 67 -19.52 -9.72 9.75
CA PRO A 67 -19.68 -9.87 11.19
C PRO A 67 -18.74 -8.94 11.96
N GLU A 68 -18.97 -8.78 13.25
CA GLU A 68 -17.96 -8.17 14.12
C GLU A 68 -16.75 -9.09 14.21
N LEU A 69 -15.57 -8.53 13.95
CA LEU A 69 -14.29 -9.22 14.10
C LEU A 69 -13.48 -8.46 15.16
N ALA A 70 -13.03 -9.15 16.19
CA ALA A 70 -12.35 -8.53 17.31
C ALA A 70 -11.08 -9.29 17.71
N GLY A 71 -10.11 -8.54 18.23
CA GLY A 71 -8.91 -9.08 18.84
C GLY A 71 -8.00 -9.89 17.90
N SER A 72 -7.22 -10.79 18.48
CA SER A 72 -6.22 -11.59 17.76
C SER A 72 -6.79 -12.76 16.96
N THR A 73 -8.06 -13.09 17.14
CA THR A 73 -8.76 -14.24 16.53
C THR A 73 -9.46 -13.89 15.23
N TRP A 74 -9.53 -12.62 14.85
CA TRP A 74 -10.28 -12.10 13.70
C TRP A 74 -10.07 -12.91 12.41
N TRP A 75 -8.84 -13.40 12.16
CA TRP A 75 -8.55 -14.17 10.94
C TRP A 75 -9.24 -15.54 10.94
N LYS A 76 -9.29 -16.21 12.10
CA LYS A 76 -10.01 -17.46 12.24
C LYS A 76 -11.52 -17.23 12.05
N GLU A 77 -12.07 -16.22 12.71
CA GLU A 77 -13.48 -15.83 12.60
C GLU A 77 -13.85 -15.48 11.14
N TYR A 78 -13.00 -14.72 10.46
CA TYR A 78 -13.18 -14.42 9.03
C TYR A 78 -13.19 -15.69 8.16
N LEU A 79 -12.32 -16.67 8.43
CA LEU A 79 -12.26 -17.93 7.67
C LEU A 79 -13.47 -18.84 7.96
N GLU A 80 -14.14 -18.70 9.11
CA GLU A 80 -15.35 -19.42 9.46
C GLU A 80 -16.60 -18.90 8.73
N ILE A 81 -16.55 -17.70 8.13
CA ILE A 81 -17.63 -17.20 7.27
C ILE A 81 -17.75 -18.11 6.05
N PRO A 82 -18.94 -18.61 5.69
CA PRO A 82 -19.13 -19.42 4.49
C PRO A 82 -18.58 -18.73 3.23
N GLU A 83 -17.94 -19.48 2.34
CA GLU A 83 -17.20 -18.94 1.21
C GLU A 83 -18.04 -18.10 0.25
N ASP A 84 -19.30 -18.46 0.06
CA ASP A 84 -20.28 -17.76 -0.78
C ASP A 84 -20.69 -16.39 -0.23
N THR A 85 -20.68 -16.22 1.10
CA THR A 85 -21.01 -14.96 1.78
C THR A 85 -19.79 -14.22 2.30
N ARG A 86 -18.61 -14.88 2.34
CA ARG A 86 -17.37 -14.26 2.82
C ARG A 86 -16.96 -13.10 1.93
N PRO A 87 -16.81 -11.87 2.47
CA PRO A 87 -16.35 -10.73 1.69
C PRO A 87 -14.93 -10.96 1.17
N HIS A 88 -14.55 -10.28 0.10
CA HIS A 88 -13.16 -10.24 -0.33
C HIS A 88 -12.34 -9.46 0.69
N CYS A 89 -11.18 -9.98 1.09
CA CYS A 89 -10.25 -9.32 2.01
C CYS A 89 -8.90 -9.09 1.30
N SER A 90 -8.43 -7.85 1.31
CA SER A 90 -7.12 -7.49 0.76
C SER A 90 -6.49 -6.34 1.56
N ASN A 91 -5.18 -6.14 1.41
CA ASN A 91 -4.46 -5.09 2.12
C ASN A 91 -4.42 -3.83 1.27
N TYR A 92 -4.66 -2.67 1.90
CA TYR A 92 -4.60 -1.35 1.28
C TYR A 92 -3.93 -0.34 2.20
N THR A 93 -3.36 0.69 1.59
CA THR A 93 -2.78 1.84 2.28
C THR A 93 -3.74 3.01 2.22
N VAL A 94 -3.78 3.82 3.27
CA VAL A 94 -4.45 5.13 3.26
C VAL A 94 -3.71 6.03 2.26
N ALA A 95 -4.34 6.33 1.13
CA ALA A 95 -3.77 7.20 0.10
C ALA A 95 -3.85 8.67 0.50
N ASP A 96 -4.94 9.06 1.15
CA ASP A 96 -5.12 10.36 1.81
C ASP A 96 -6.18 10.25 2.91
N TYR A 97 -6.11 11.14 3.90
CA TYR A 97 -7.07 11.23 5.00
C TYR A 97 -7.47 12.68 5.25
N ARG A 98 -8.77 12.91 5.30
CA ARG A 98 -9.39 14.22 5.59
C ARG A 98 -10.19 14.11 6.88
N GLU A 99 -9.57 14.50 7.98
CA GLU A 99 -10.11 14.37 9.33
C GLU A 99 -11.47 15.07 9.50
N GLU A 100 -11.57 16.31 9.05
CA GLU A 100 -12.82 17.09 9.18
C GLU A 100 -14.01 16.46 8.46
N GLN A 101 -13.77 15.84 7.29
CA GLN A 101 -14.78 15.15 6.50
C GLN A 101 -14.94 13.67 6.91
N ARG A 102 -14.02 13.15 7.73
CA ARG A 102 -13.90 11.71 8.06
C ARG A 102 -13.82 10.84 6.81
N GLU A 103 -13.05 11.30 5.83
CA GLU A 103 -12.90 10.62 4.55
C GLU A 103 -11.51 10.01 4.40
N ILE A 104 -11.49 8.78 3.90
CA ILE A 104 -10.27 8.05 3.53
C ILE A 104 -10.30 7.81 2.03
N ASP A 105 -9.19 8.14 1.35
CA ASP A 105 -8.95 7.73 -0.03
C ASP A 105 -8.16 6.44 -0.07
N ILE A 106 -8.59 5.53 -0.94
CA ILE A 106 -7.97 4.23 -1.19
C ILE A 106 -7.70 4.13 -2.68
N ASP A 107 -6.42 3.92 -3.05
CA ASP A 107 -6.00 3.77 -4.44
C ASP A 107 -5.88 2.28 -4.79
N PHE A 108 -6.62 1.86 -5.81
CA PHE A 108 -6.66 0.49 -6.32
C PHE A 108 -5.87 0.39 -7.63
N VAL A 109 -4.91 -0.52 -7.68
CA VAL A 109 -4.25 -0.86 -8.95
C VAL A 109 -5.24 -1.59 -9.86
N ILE A 110 -5.37 -1.12 -11.09
CA ILE A 110 -6.28 -1.67 -12.08
C ILE A 110 -5.50 -2.56 -13.04
N HIS A 111 -5.79 -3.86 -12.95
CA HIS A 111 -5.29 -4.85 -13.88
C HIS A 111 -6.32 -5.11 -14.99
N ARG A 112 -5.82 -5.25 -16.20
CA ARG A 112 -6.66 -5.60 -17.37
C ARG A 112 -6.06 -6.80 -18.07
N GLY A 113 -6.95 -7.72 -18.45
CA GLY A 113 -6.60 -8.85 -19.28
C GLY A 113 -6.29 -8.46 -20.73
N PRO A 114 -5.89 -9.43 -21.57
CA PRO A 114 -5.50 -9.19 -22.96
C PRO A 114 -6.61 -8.55 -23.81
N GLY A 115 -7.89 -8.76 -23.45
CA GLY A 115 -9.06 -8.16 -24.11
C GLY A 115 -9.46 -6.80 -23.54
N GLY A 116 -8.74 -6.27 -22.53
CA GLY A 116 -9.08 -5.02 -21.86
C GLY A 116 -10.07 -5.17 -20.70
N GLU A 117 -10.54 -6.36 -20.41
CA GLU A 117 -11.43 -6.69 -19.30
C GLU A 117 -10.73 -6.46 -17.94
N LEU A 118 -11.51 -6.05 -16.94
CA LEU A 118 -11.00 -5.88 -15.58
C LEU A 118 -10.66 -7.24 -14.96
N GLU A 119 -9.50 -7.36 -14.36
CA GLU A 119 -9.05 -8.54 -13.64
C GLU A 119 -8.92 -8.28 -12.14
N GLY A 120 -9.28 -9.28 -11.35
CA GLY A 120 -9.20 -9.24 -9.90
C GLY A 120 -10.43 -8.64 -9.22
N ALA A 121 -10.88 -9.30 -8.14
CA ALA A 121 -12.10 -8.93 -7.42
C ALA A 121 -12.09 -7.47 -6.92
N ALA A 122 -10.93 -7.00 -6.46
CA ALA A 122 -10.76 -5.66 -5.94
C ALA A 122 -10.86 -4.57 -7.04
N ALA A 123 -10.21 -4.78 -8.20
CA ALA A 123 -10.27 -3.84 -9.32
C ALA A 123 -11.70 -3.77 -9.90
N ILE A 124 -12.36 -4.92 -10.04
CA ILE A 124 -13.75 -4.99 -10.50
C ILE A 124 -14.67 -4.23 -9.53
N TRP A 125 -14.50 -4.47 -8.22
CA TRP A 125 -15.27 -3.76 -7.20
C TRP A 125 -15.02 -2.26 -7.25
N ALA A 126 -13.77 -1.82 -7.25
CA ALA A 126 -13.41 -0.40 -7.22
C ALA A 126 -13.95 0.36 -8.44
N CYS A 127 -13.82 -0.20 -9.65
CA CYS A 127 -14.33 0.42 -10.87
C CYS A 127 -15.86 0.43 -10.93
N GLY A 128 -16.54 -0.49 -10.25
CA GLY A 128 -18.00 -0.58 -10.17
C GLY A 128 -18.61 0.09 -8.96
N ALA A 129 -17.80 0.56 -8.00
CA ALA A 129 -18.26 1.11 -6.74
C ALA A 129 -19.09 2.38 -6.93
N ARG A 130 -20.19 2.48 -6.16
CA ARG A 130 -21.14 3.58 -6.20
C ARG A 130 -21.31 4.20 -4.82
N PRO A 131 -21.67 5.48 -4.74
CA PRO A 131 -22.02 6.10 -3.46
C PRO A 131 -23.03 5.25 -2.68
N GLY A 132 -22.72 5.00 -1.40
CA GLY A 132 -23.52 4.16 -0.51
C GLY A 132 -23.14 2.67 -0.47
N ASP A 133 -22.29 2.18 -1.38
CA ASP A 133 -21.80 0.80 -1.31
C ASP A 133 -21.01 0.58 0.00
N GLN A 134 -21.37 -0.48 0.71
CA GLN A 134 -20.81 -0.78 2.04
C GLN A 134 -19.50 -1.55 1.95
N LEU A 135 -18.63 -1.30 2.92
CA LEU A 135 -17.35 -1.98 3.12
C LEU A 135 -16.95 -1.90 4.60
N ALA A 136 -15.88 -2.60 4.94
CA ALA A 136 -15.28 -2.46 6.26
C ALA A 136 -13.73 -2.47 6.15
N LEU A 137 -13.07 -1.84 7.10
CA LEU A 137 -11.62 -1.86 7.20
C LEU A 137 -11.18 -2.23 8.62
N LEU A 138 -10.16 -3.07 8.72
CA LEU A 138 -9.53 -3.43 9.98
C LEU A 138 -8.14 -2.81 10.02
N ASP A 139 -7.98 -1.86 10.93
CA ASP A 139 -6.75 -1.08 11.08
C ASP A 139 -5.55 -1.98 11.42
N GLN A 140 -4.40 -1.67 10.83
CA GLN A 140 -3.17 -2.45 11.00
C GLN A 140 -1.95 -1.58 11.37
N GLY A 141 -2.04 -0.25 11.30
CA GLY A 141 -0.95 0.67 11.61
C GLY A 141 0.06 0.82 10.49
N ILE A 142 1.35 0.95 10.81
CA ILE A 142 2.43 1.26 9.86
C ILE A 142 3.54 0.20 9.89
N LEU A 143 4.20 0.02 8.74
CA LEU A 143 5.40 -0.82 8.59
C LEU A 143 6.68 0.01 8.54
N PHE A 144 6.60 1.27 8.12
CA PHE A 144 7.73 2.17 8.05
C PHE A 144 8.27 2.42 9.46
N ASP A 145 9.53 2.02 9.70
CA ASP A 145 10.16 2.01 11.03
C ASP A 145 11.60 2.52 10.90
N GLN A 146 11.73 3.79 10.48
CA GLN A 146 13.03 4.43 10.33
C GLN A 146 13.64 4.70 11.70
N PRO A 147 14.87 4.21 11.99
CA PRO A 147 15.58 4.56 13.21
C PRO A 147 15.89 6.06 13.28
N ASP A 148 15.84 6.64 14.49
CA ASP A 148 16.12 8.08 14.73
C ASP A 148 17.50 8.52 14.25
N ASP A 149 18.47 7.61 14.24
CA ASP A 149 19.85 7.86 13.78
C ASP A 149 20.06 7.57 12.29
N ALA A 150 19.00 7.34 11.52
CA ALA A 150 19.12 7.07 10.10
C ALA A 150 19.61 8.32 9.34
N THR A 151 20.66 8.15 8.56
CA THR A 151 21.31 9.22 7.81
C THR A 151 20.63 9.52 6.48
N GLU A 152 20.00 8.52 5.87
CA GLU A 152 19.30 8.62 4.59
C GLU A 152 18.21 7.55 4.48
N VAL A 153 17.29 7.76 3.55
CA VAL A 153 16.29 6.75 3.20
C VAL A 153 16.48 6.26 1.76
N VAL A 154 16.32 4.94 1.56
CA VAL A 154 16.23 4.33 0.23
C VAL A 154 14.88 3.61 0.13
N ILE A 155 13.96 4.15 -0.65
CA ILE A 155 12.60 3.62 -0.80
C ILE A 155 12.43 3.08 -2.21
N VAL A 156 11.92 1.86 -2.34
CA VAL A 156 11.72 1.21 -3.65
C VAL A 156 10.36 0.55 -3.69
N ALA A 157 9.57 0.86 -4.71
CA ALA A 157 8.24 0.30 -4.85
C ALA A 157 7.82 0.13 -6.32
N ASP A 158 6.86 -0.77 -6.56
CA ASP A 158 6.04 -0.80 -7.76
C ASP A 158 4.74 0.01 -7.55
N GLU A 159 3.84 -0.02 -8.53
CA GLU A 159 2.57 0.73 -8.49
C GLU A 159 1.70 0.40 -7.28
N SER A 160 1.77 -0.81 -6.76
CA SER A 160 0.99 -1.20 -5.58
C SER A 160 1.48 -0.53 -4.29
N GLY A 161 2.76 -0.16 -4.25
CA GLY A 161 3.38 0.56 -3.15
C GLY A 161 3.27 2.10 -3.26
N LEU A 162 2.76 2.63 -4.37
CA LEU A 162 2.72 4.09 -4.59
C LEU A 162 1.97 4.87 -3.50
N PRO A 163 0.81 4.43 -2.97
CA PRO A 163 0.16 5.12 -1.85
C PRO A 163 1.03 5.14 -0.58
N ALA A 164 1.72 4.04 -0.27
CA ALA A 164 2.64 3.97 0.86
C ALA A 164 3.82 4.93 0.69
N VAL A 165 4.43 4.97 -0.51
CA VAL A 165 5.51 5.91 -0.84
C VAL A 165 5.04 7.35 -0.70
N ALA A 166 3.87 7.70 -1.20
CA ALA A 166 3.30 9.04 -1.09
C ALA A 166 3.06 9.44 0.37
N GLY A 167 2.48 8.57 1.17
CA GLY A 167 2.25 8.80 2.60
C GLY A 167 3.55 8.94 3.39
N ILE A 168 4.55 8.11 3.12
CA ILE A 168 5.88 8.21 3.73
C ILE A 168 6.51 9.56 3.40
N LEU A 169 6.58 9.92 2.12
CA LEU A 169 7.19 11.16 1.66
C LEU A 169 6.53 12.40 2.29
N LYS A 170 5.21 12.41 2.45
CA LYS A 170 4.43 13.47 3.10
C LYS A 170 4.73 13.56 4.60
N SER A 171 5.09 12.44 5.24
CA SER A 171 5.30 12.34 6.70
C SER A 171 6.76 12.49 7.13
N LEU A 172 7.72 12.37 6.21
CA LEU A 172 9.15 12.51 6.53
C LEU A 172 9.49 13.93 6.98
N PRO A 173 10.45 14.08 7.93
CA PRO A 173 11.03 15.38 8.28
C PRO A 173 11.57 16.13 7.06
N SER A 174 11.44 17.45 7.05
CA SER A 174 11.79 18.29 5.90
C SER A 174 13.29 18.27 5.53
N ASP A 175 14.15 17.90 6.46
CA ASP A 175 15.61 17.77 6.31
C ASP A 175 16.05 16.36 5.89
N THR A 176 15.11 15.43 5.74
CA THR A 176 15.43 14.07 5.27
C THR A 176 16.07 14.10 3.90
N ILE A 177 17.13 13.30 3.74
CA ILE A 177 17.78 13.06 2.44
C ILE A 177 17.58 11.60 2.03
N GLY A 178 17.66 11.33 0.72
CA GLY A 178 17.55 9.96 0.24
C GLY A 178 17.09 9.82 -1.19
N HIS A 179 16.76 8.58 -1.55
CA HIS A 179 16.35 8.21 -2.90
C HIS A 179 15.09 7.37 -2.88
N VAL A 180 14.16 7.71 -3.76
CA VAL A 180 12.96 6.90 -4.05
C VAL A 180 13.03 6.40 -5.47
N ILE A 181 12.83 5.10 -5.66
CA ILE A 181 12.68 4.46 -6.95
C ILE A 181 11.25 3.93 -7.01
N GLN A 182 10.41 4.58 -7.80
CA GLN A 182 9.01 4.24 -7.96
C GLN A 182 8.74 3.73 -9.37
N GLU A 183 8.42 2.44 -9.52
CA GLU A 183 7.98 1.89 -10.79
C GLU A 183 6.49 2.14 -10.98
N VAL A 184 6.10 2.49 -12.20
CA VAL A 184 4.71 2.62 -12.64
C VAL A 184 4.53 1.99 -14.02
N PRO A 185 3.30 1.56 -14.38
CA PRO A 185 3.04 0.91 -15.66
C PRO A 185 3.38 1.78 -16.85
N THR A 186 2.94 3.04 -16.85
CA THR A 186 3.14 4.00 -17.95
C THR A 186 3.58 5.37 -17.45
N ALA A 187 4.06 6.23 -18.34
CA ALA A 187 4.40 7.61 -18.00
C ALA A 187 3.19 8.44 -17.51
N HIS A 188 1.98 8.05 -17.91
CA HIS A 188 0.73 8.69 -17.47
C HIS A 188 0.31 8.32 -16.05
N ASP A 189 0.98 7.34 -15.44
CA ASP A 189 0.76 6.94 -14.05
C ASP A 189 1.68 7.68 -13.07
N THR A 190 2.58 8.52 -13.55
CA THR A 190 3.39 9.39 -12.69
C THR A 190 2.54 10.49 -12.06
N ARG A 191 2.88 10.86 -10.83
CA ARG A 191 2.19 11.93 -10.07
C ARG A 191 3.20 12.88 -9.45
N ASP A 192 2.78 14.12 -9.20
CA ASP A 192 3.54 15.02 -8.35
C ASP A 192 3.31 14.62 -6.88
N LEU A 193 4.40 14.30 -6.19
CA LEU A 193 4.37 13.87 -4.79
C LEU A 193 5.07 14.91 -3.91
N ALA A 194 4.38 15.40 -2.90
CA ALA A 194 5.01 16.20 -1.85
C ALA A 194 6.11 15.38 -1.18
N LYS A 195 7.32 15.96 -1.05
CA LYS A 195 8.49 15.29 -0.48
C LYS A 195 9.49 16.27 0.08
N PRO A 196 10.38 15.87 1.01
CA PRO A 196 11.51 16.68 1.44
C PRO A 196 12.42 17.07 0.27
N ALA A 197 12.98 18.27 0.33
CA ALA A 197 13.84 18.80 -0.74
C ALA A 197 15.09 17.94 -0.99
N GLY A 198 15.62 17.30 0.06
CA GLY A 198 16.77 16.40 -0.01
C GLY A 198 16.47 15.01 -0.56
N VAL A 199 15.20 14.68 -0.82
CA VAL A 199 14.82 13.36 -1.35
C VAL A 199 14.66 13.45 -2.87
N THR A 200 15.40 12.61 -3.59
CA THR A 200 15.28 12.44 -5.05
C THR A 200 14.27 11.36 -5.37
N LEU A 201 13.25 11.67 -6.17
CA LEU A 201 12.27 10.71 -6.68
C LEU A 201 12.58 10.36 -8.13
N SER A 202 12.82 9.09 -8.41
CA SER A 202 13.05 8.54 -9.74
C SER A 202 11.87 7.69 -10.17
N TRP A 203 11.13 8.12 -11.18
CA TRP A 203 10.10 7.34 -11.84
C TRP A 203 10.72 6.33 -12.80
N VAL A 204 10.34 5.08 -12.67
CA VAL A 204 10.74 3.99 -13.56
C VAL A 204 9.51 3.51 -14.33
N ILE A 205 9.51 3.74 -15.63
CA ILE A 205 8.37 3.38 -16.48
C ILE A 205 8.56 1.95 -16.97
N ARG A 206 7.55 1.09 -16.74
CA ARG A 206 7.60 -0.31 -17.17
C ARG A 206 7.40 -0.45 -18.68
N ASP A 207 6.40 0.24 -19.25
CA ASP A 207 6.04 0.24 -20.70
C ASP A 207 5.89 -1.14 -21.35
N ASP A 208 5.73 -2.18 -20.53
CA ASP A 208 5.53 -3.55 -20.95
C ASP A 208 4.47 -4.21 -20.04
N ALA A 209 3.29 -4.44 -20.58
CA ALA A 209 2.19 -5.06 -19.86
C ALA A 209 2.48 -6.52 -19.43
N HIS A 210 3.45 -7.18 -20.07
CA HIS A 210 3.83 -8.58 -19.76
C HIS A 210 4.98 -8.66 -18.76
N ALA A 211 5.72 -7.59 -18.53
CA ALA A 211 6.77 -7.55 -17.53
C ALA A 211 6.19 -7.71 -16.12
N VAL A 212 6.95 -8.38 -15.26
CA VAL A 212 6.60 -8.49 -13.85
C VAL A 212 6.78 -7.12 -13.20
N ALA A 213 5.73 -6.64 -12.52
CA ALA A 213 5.80 -5.40 -11.77
C ALA A 213 6.96 -5.43 -10.76
N GLY A 214 7.63 -4.30 -10.60
CA GLY A 214 8.80 -4.16 -9.74
C GLY A 214 10.12 -4.65 -10.34
N SER A 215 10.10 -5.34 -11.50
CA SER A 215 11.34 -5.85 -12.11
C SER A 215 12.29 -4.73 -12.53
N LYS A 216 11.78 -3.68 -13.15
CA LYS A 216 12.59 -2.52 -13.56
C LYS A 216 13.00 -1.65 -12.36
N ALA A 217 12.17 -1.54 -11.32
CA ALA A 217 12.56 -0.89 -10.07
C ALA A 217 13.72 -1.62 -9.40
N LEU A 218 13.68 -2.95 -9.36
CA LEU A 218 14.78 -3.76 -8.85
C LEU A 218 16.06 -3.59 -9.66
N ASP A 219 15.97 -3.54 -10.98
CA ASP A 219 17.12 -3.29 -11.84
C ASP A 219 17.66 -1.86 -11.69
N ALA A 220 16.79 -0.88 -11.47
CA ALA A 220 17.19 0.48 -11.12
C ALA A 220 17.93 0.53 -9.78
N LEU A 221 17.41 -0.17 -8.76
CA LEU A 221 18.07 -0.28 -7.46
C LEU A 221 19.45 -0.95 -7.58
N ARG A 222 19.59 -1.98 -8.41
CA ARG A 222 20.88 -2.69 -8.62
C ARG A 222 21.97 -1.80 -9.25
N ARG A 223 21.62 -0.68 -9.86
CA ARG A 223 22.60 0.31 -10.33
C ARG A 223 23.18 1.19 -9.23
N HIS A 224 22.55 1.21 -8.05
CA HIS A 224 23.17 1.80 -6.86
C HIS A 224 24.29 0.89 -6.36
N SER A 225 25.47 1.45 -6.21
CA SER A 225 26.69 0.74 -5.81
C SER A 225 27.06 0.96 -4.34
N THR A 226 26.44 1.92 -3.69
CA THR A 226 26.72 2.30 -2.30
C THR A 226 25.45 2.68 -1.56
N VAL A 227 25.46 2.48 -0.26
CA VAL A 227 24.44 2.95 0.70
C VAL A 227 25.17 3.23 2.02
N ASP A 228 24.77 4.28 2.73
CA ASP A 228 25.30 4.51 4.09
C ASP A 228 24.82 3.35 4.99
N PRO A 229 25.73 2.67 5.73
CA PRO A 229 25.33 1.61 6.67
C PRO A 229 24.38 2.08 7.78
N ARG A 230 24.31 3.38 8.04
CA ARG A 230 23.32 4.00 8.94
C ARG A 230 22.05 4.46 8.22
N GLY A 231 21.94 4.25 6.93
CA GLY A 231 20.71 4.52 6.18
C GLY A 231 19.55 3.60 6.59
N TYR A 232 18.40 3.83 6.02
CA TYR A 232 17.21 3.00 6.18
C TYR A 232 16.62 2.63 4.82
N GLY A 233 16.32 1.35 4.62
CA GLY A 233 15.72 0.81 3.40
C GLY A 233 14.26 0.41 3.59
N PHE A 234 13.39 0.83 2.67
CA PHE A 234 11.99 0.41 2.61
C PHE A 234 11.67 -0.11 1.21
N VAL A 235 11.33 -1.41 1.10
CA VAL A 235 11.11 -2.05 -0.20
C VAL A 235 9.79 -2.81 -0.19
N VAL A 236 8.83 -2.37 -1.01
CA VAL A 236 7.48 -2.91 -1.05
C VAL A 236 6.97 -3.11 -2.48
N GLY A 237 5.93 -3.94 -2.62
CA GLY A 237 5.33 -4.24 -3.93
C GLY A 237 5.27 -5.73 -4.21
N GLU A 238 5.56 -6.15 -5.45
CA GLU A 238 5.62 -7.57 -5.80
C GLU A 238 6.70 -8.30 -4.98
N SER A 239 6.43 -9.54 -4.59
CA SER A 239 7.26 -10.32 -3.67
C SER A 239 8.71 -10.49 -4.12
N ALA A 240 8.98 -10.57 -5.43
CA ALA A 240 10.35 -10.66 -5.96
C ALA A 240 11.10 -9.33 -5.83
N LEU A 241 10.41 -8.18 -6.04
CA LEU A 241 10.96 -6.85 -5.79
C LEU A 241 11.36 -6.71 -4.32
N ALA A 242 10.41 -6.97 -3.41
CA ALA A 242 10.64 -6.84 -1.97
C ALA A 242 11.82 -7.69 -1.49
N THR A 243 11.86 -8.95 -1.90
CA THR A 243 12.92 -9.90 -1.52
C THR A 243 14.26 -9.55 -2.18
N GLY A 244 14.24 -9.22 -3.46
CA GLY A 244 15.43 -8.86 -4.24
C GLY A 244 16.06 -7.56 -3.76
N GLY A 245 15.25 -6.53 -3.52
CA GLY A 245 15.70 -5.24 -3.03
C GLY A 245 16.33 -5.34 -1.64
N ARG A 246 15.67 -6.06 -0.70
CA ARG A 246 16.28 -6.34 0.61
C ARG A 246 17.65 -7.01 0.51
N ARG A 247 17.78 -8.02 -0.38
CA ARG A 247 19.07 -8.73 -0.57
C ARG A 247 20.13 -7.78 -1.11
N HIS A 248 19.77 -6.96 -2.09
CA HIS A 248 20.69 -6.01 -2.70
C HIS A 248 21.16 -4.95 -1.68
N LEU A 249 20.25 -4.26 -0.98
CA LEU A 249 20.60 -3.27 0.05
C LEU A 249 21.50 -3.88 1.14
N HIS A 250 21.19 -5.11 1.56
CA HIS A 250 22.03 -5.81 2.51
C HIS A 250 23.44 -6.12 1.97
N SER A 251 23.56 -6.48 0.69
CA SER A 251 24.86 -6.73 0.04
C SER A 251 25.70 -5.47 -0.10
N LEU A 252 25.09 -4.29 -0.11
CA LEU A 252 25.77 -2.99 -0.09
C LEU A 252 26.20 -2.56 1.32
N GLY A 253 25.89 -3.34 2.35
CA GLY A 253 26.32 -3.08 3.74
C GLY A 253 25.21 -2.58 4.66
N LEU A 254 23.96 -2.38 4.18
CA LEU A 254 22.86 -1.96 5.04
C LEU A 254 22.46 -3.12 5.98
N PRO A 255 22.46 -2.93 7.31
CA PRO A 255 22.07 -3.96 8.26
C PRO A 255 20.62 -4.42 8.03
N LYS A 256 20.34 -5.72 8.18
CA LYS A 256 18.99 -6.28 8.03
C LYS A 256 17.94 -5.65 8.97
N SER A 257 18.37 -5.17 10.12
CA SER A 257 17.52 -4.45 11.09
C SER A 257 17.13 -3.06 10.62
N ARG A 258 17.78 -2.53 9.59
CA ARG A 258 17.50 -1.23 8.96
C ARG A 258 16.82 -1.38 7.60
N ILE A 259 16.26 -2.55 7.31
CA ILE A 259 15.55 -2.79 6.05
C ILE A 259 14.16 -3.35 6.37
N THR A 260 13.15 -2.55 6.16
CA THR A 260 11.76 -3.01 6.11
C THR A 260 11.41 -3.41 4.69
N PHE A 261 10.81 -4.58 4.53
CA PHE A 261 10.37 -5.06 3.22
C PHE A 261 9.09 -5.87 3.35
N SER A 262 8.18 -5.72 2.41
CA SER A 262 6.94 -6.47 2.38
C SER A 262 6.49 -6.75 0.95
N GLY A 263 6.22 -8.02 0.65
CA GLY A 263 5.49 -8.37 -0.58
C GLY A 263 4.01 -8.05 -0.37
N PHE A 264 3.51 -7.05 -1.07
CA PHE A 264 2.10 -6.66 -1.02
C PHE A 264 1.26 -7.65 -1.82
N TRP A 265 1.85 -8.23 -2.86
CA TRP A 265 1.23 -9.25 -3.69
C TRP A 265 2.29 -10.19 -4.30
N LYS A 266 1.81 -11.23 -4.95
CA LYS A 266 2.64 -12.22 -5.65
C LYS A 266 1.93 -12.64 -6.93
N ARG A 267 2.66 -12.61 -8.04
CA ARG A 267 2.21 -13.15 -9.32
C ARG A 267 2.17 -14.67 -9.30
#